data_b556de0beeaf8ff4102fd4b41f367805
#
_entry.id   b556de0beeaf8ff4102fd4b41f367805
#
_cell.length_a   1.000
_cell.length_b   1.000
_cell.length_c   1.000
_cell.angle_alpha   90.00
_cell.angle_beta   90.00
_cell.angle_gamma   90.00
#
_symmetry.space_group_name_H-M   'P 1'
#
loop_
_entity.id
_entity.type
_entity.pdbx_description
1 polymer ?
#
loop_
_entity_poly.entity_id
_entity_poly.type
_entity_poly.pdbx_seq_one_letter_code
_entity_poly.pdbx_strand_id
1 'polypeptide(L)'
;MILFYNYIMILRLLSLLNFKNHDSLSLNFSHHVNCFLGNNGVGKTNLLDAIYYLSFCKSFHHSNEINNIKYGENFFILKGEFLESDGVELEIECSLRGKQKRFKRNNKIYNRLADHIGSIPMVSITPMDSHIITGGGEDRRRFINKLLSQLDDNYLYNLIAYNKILKQRNALLKDSSHNHINESLLLTYDQSLSKHGNEIHKIRQSFIDSIIENTLIYYDFISEKNENISITYESQLNTTSLDKILSNNRQKDQFLMHTTGGVHRDDFIFTMNSNSLKQSGSQGQQKTFIIALKLSYFNLLKNKHNKTPILLLDDIFDKLDYNRVKKIISILNKNESGQIFISDTSLERIDSIIKDINTESKYFMLDKGGLYEKKIQKH
;
A
#
# COMPACT_ATOMS: atom_id res chain seq x y z
N MET A 1 -20.84 -21.87 17.55
CA MET A 1 -20.69 -20.48 17.07
C MET A 1 -19.37 -19.96 17.65
N ILE A 2 -18.27 -20.04 16.90
CA ILE A 2 -16.97 -19.55 17.34
C ILE A 2 -17.04 -18.04 17.14
N LEU A 3 -17.10 -17.28 18.23
CA LEU A 3 -16.95 -15.83 18.21
C LEU A 3 -15.50 -15.54 17.73
N PHE A 4 -15.31 -15.18 16.47
CA PHE A 4 -14.07 -14.64 15.99
C PHE A 4 -13.92 -13.23 16.59
N TYR A 5 -13.16 -13.09 17.67
CA TYR A 5 -12.73 -11.79 18.14
C TYR A 5 -11.79 -11.20 17.09
N ASN A 6 -12.27 -10.23 16.34
CA ASN A 6 -11.40 -9.44 15.47
C ASN A 6 -10.48 -8.60 16.38
N TYR A 7 -9.19 -8.91 16.35
CA TYR A 7 -8.19 -8.11 17.03
C TYR A 7 -8.07 -6.75 16.33
N ILE A 8 -8.05 -5.68 17.09
CA ILE A 8 -7.82 -4.33 16.57
C ILE A 8 -6.37 -3.97 16.88
N MET A 9 -5.64 -3.53 15.85
CA MET A 9 -4.30 -2.95 15.99
C MET A 9 -4.43 -1.44 16.15
N ILE A 10 -3.87 -0.87 17.20
CA ILE A 10 -3.95 0.56 17.52
C ILE A 10 -2.53 1.10 17.65
N LEU A 11 -2.19 2.15 16.90
CA LEU A 11 -1.02 2.97 17.15
C LEU A 11 -1.34 3.94 18.28
N ARG A 12 -0.77 3.73 19.47
CA ARG A 12 -0.99 4.55 20.65
C ARG A 12 -0.11 5.81 20.64
N LEU A 13 1.17 5.64 20.28
CA LEU A 13 2.16 6.70 20.27
C LEU A 13 2.97 6.64 18.97
N LEU A 14 3.19 7.79 18.35
CA LEU A 14 4.18 8.00 17.30
C LEU A 14 5.22 9.00 17.80
N SER A 15 6.49 8.61 17.79
CA SER A 15 7.62 9.52 17.98
C SER A 15 8.46 9.56 16.70
N LEU A 16 8.87 10.75 16.31
CA LEU A 16 9.75 10.94 15.17
C LEU A 16 10.82 11.99 15.45
N LEU A 17 11.97 11.81 14.82
CA LEU A 17 13.10 12.73 14.86
C LEU A 17 13.68 12.87 13.45
N ASN A 18 13.83 14.09 12.96
CA ASN A 18 14.42 14.44 11.67
C ASN A 18 13.77 13.74 10.46
N PHE A 19 12.44 13.57 10.48
CA PHE A 19 11.71 12.92 9.40
C PHE A 19 11.04 13.95 8.50
N LYS A 20 11.49 14.02 7.24
CA LYS A 20 11.03 14.96 6.21
C LYS A 20 11.11 16.42 6.68
N ASN A 21 9.96 17.08 6.94
CA ASN A 21 9.93 18.47 7.42
C ASN A 21 9.81 18.59 8.94
N HIS A 22 9.70 17.49 9.67
CA HIS A 22 9.51 17.48 11.11
C HIS A 22 10.85 17.29 11.85
N ASP A 23 11.12 18.15 12.86
CA ASP A 23 12.30 18.06 13.74
C ASP A 23 12.14 16.91 14.74
N SER A 24 11.29 17.11 15.71
CA SER A 24 10.98 16.16 16.76
C SER A 24 9.50 16.29 17.13
N LEU A 25 8.78 15.19 17.13
CA LEU A 25 7.38 15.13 17.55
C LEU A 25 7.13 13.86 18.35
N SER A 26 6.20 13.95 19.30
CA SER A 26 5.65 12.81 20.03
C SER A 26 4.14 13.00 20.15
N LEU A 27 3.36 12.08 19.58
CA LEU A 27 1.91 12.20 19.44
C LEU A 27 1.20 11.00 20.03
N ASN A 28 0.31 11.24 20.99
CA ASN A 28 -0.61 10.22 21.53
C ASN A 28 -1.93 10.26 20.77
N PHE A 29 -2.35 9.12 20.25
CA PHE A 29 -3.54 9.01 19.41
C PHE A 29 -4.77 8.50 20.16
N SER A 30 -5.97 8.85 19.65
CA SER A 30 -7.22 8.18 19.98
C SER A 30 -7.23 6.78 19.37
N HIS A 31 -7.93 5.86 19.99
CA HIS A 31 -8.10 4.50 19.48
C HIS A 31 -8.94 4.43 18.21
N HIS A 32 -9.71 5.48 17.88
CA HIS A 32 -10.61 5.50 16.75
C HIS A 32 -10.16 6.47 15.65
N VAL A 33 -10.49 7.74 15.73
CA VAL A 33 -10.23 8.70 14.64
C VAL A 33 -9.21 9.75 15.08
N ASN A 34 -8.22 9.98 14.23
CA ASN A 34 -7.18 10.98 14.41
C ASN A 34 -7.08 11.86 13.16
N CYS A 35 -7.26 13.16 13.32
CA CYS A 35 -7.32 14.11 12.22
C CYS A 35 -6.13 15.04 12.24
N PHE A 36 -5.38 15.09 11.14
CA PHE A 36 -4.32 16.04 10.88
C PHE A 36 -4.86 17.17 10.01
N LEU A 37 -4.94 18.38 10.55
CA LEU A 37 -5.58 19.53 9.93
C LEU A 37 -4.60 20.69 9.75
N GLY A 38 -4.71 21.42 8.65
CA GLY A 38 -3.88 22.59 8.37
C GLY A 38 -3.76 22.86 6.88
N ASN A 39 -3.13 23.95 6.52
CA ASN A 39 -2.93 24.35 5.13
C ASN A 39 -2.10 23.32 4.34
N ASN A 40 -2.10 23.45 3.01
CA ASN A 40 -1.25 22.60 2.18
C ASN A 40 0.24 22.89 2.44
N GLY A 41 1.07 21.86 2.40
CA GLY A 41 2.53 21.97 2.59
C GLY A 41 3.02 22.02 4.04
N VAL A 42 2.13 22.03 5.05
CA VAL A 42 2.57 22.09 6.48
C VAL A 42 3.09 20.75 7.02
N GLY A 43 2.91 19.63 6.29
CA GLY A 43 3.46 18.33 6.69
C GLY A 43 2.43 17.27 7.13
N LYS A 44 1.11 17.49 6.94
CA LYS A 44 0.05 16.51 7.26
C LYS A 44 0.34 15.13 6.64
N THR A 45 0.54 15.10 5.33
CA THR A 45 0.88 13.90 4.56
C THR A 45 2.18 13.25 5.06
N ASN A 46 3.14 14.03 5.57
CA ASN A 46 4.40 13.50 6.11
C ASN A 46 4.20 12.73 7.42
N LEU A 47 3.21 13.12 8.23
CA LEU A 47 2.81 12.34 9.43
C LEU A 47 2.14 11.02 9.04
N LEU A 48 1.22 11.04 8.07
CA LEU A 48 0.64 9.81 7.54
C LEU A 48 1.70 8.89 6.94
N ASP A 49 2.69 9.46 6.25
CA ASP A 49 3.81 8.68 5.69
C ASP A 49 4.73 8.10 6.78
N ALA A 50 4.92 8.78 7.91
CA ALA A 50 5.64 8.23 9.05
C ALA A 50 4.94 6.99 9.63
N ILE A 51 3.60 7.05 9.78
CA ILE A 51 2.78 5.91 10.23
C ILE A 51 2.86 4.76 9.20
N TYR A 52 2.71 5.08 7.92
CA TYR A 52 2.83 4.12 6.82
C TYR A 52 4.21 3.45 6.79
N TYR A 53 5.27 4.22 7.02
CA TYR A 53 6.64 3.74 7.02
C TYR A 53 6.88 2.65 8.07
N LEU A 54 6.24 2.79 9.24
CA LEU A 54 6.31 1.78 10.32
C LEU A 54 5.66 0.43 9.94
N SER A 55 4.73 0.40 8.98
CA SER A 55 4.10 -0.84 8.47
C SER A 55 4.83 -1.41 7.25
N PHE A 56 5.22 -0.56 6.30
CA PHE A 56 5.73 -0.99 4.98
C PHE A 56 7.25 -0.92 4.84
N CYS A 57 7.96 -0.50 5.87
CA CYS A 57 9.41 -0.27 5.85
C CYS A 57 9.88 0.68 4.74
N LYS A 58 9.01 1.51 4.19
CA LYS A 58 9.32 2.47 3.11
C LYS A 58 8.27 3.59 3.04
N SER A 59 8.67 4.74 2.50
CA SER A 59 7.76 5.84 2.20
C SER A 59 6.78 5.46 1.08
N PHE A 60 5.55 6.01 1.12
CA PHE A 60 4.64 5.92 -0.02
C PHE A 60 4.90 7.01 -1.08
N HIS A 61 5.65 8.08 -0.73
CA HIS A 61 5.98 9.17 -1.66
C HIS A 61 7.36 8.99 -2.31
N HIS A 62 8.37 8.58 -1.55
CA HIS A 62 9.76 8.58 -2.03
C HIS A 62 10.33 7.16 -2.17
N SER A 63 10.82 6.85 -3.36
CA SER A 63 11.57 5.62 -3.60
C SER A 63 13.00 5.69 -3.06
N ASN A 64 13.59 6.91 -2.99
CA ASN A 64 14.90 7.12 -2.41
C ASN A 64 14.77 7.41 -0.91
N GLU A 65 15.31 6.52 -0.10
CA GLU A 65 15.24 6.58 1.37
C GLU A 65 15.85 7.85 1.97
N ILE A 66 16.88 8.40 1.34
CA ILE A 66 17.57 9.62 1.81
C ILE A 66 16.63 10.82 1.81
N ASN A 67 15.66 10.87 0.89
CA ASN A 67 14.68 11.95 0.80
C ASN A 67 13.69 11.98 1.98
N ASN A 68 13.72 10.97 2.85
CA ASN A 68 12.93 10.97 4.08
C ASN A 68 13.69 11.58 5.27
N ILE A 69 14.99 11.86 5.13
CA ILE A 69 15.78 12.60 6.13
C ILE A 69 15.46 14.08 5.99
N LYS A 70 15.28 14.78 7.11
CA LYS A 70 15.10 16.22 7.12
C LYS A 70 16.29 16.92 6.46
N TYR A 71 16.01 17.98 5.71
CA TYR A 71 17.06 18.78 5.08
C TYR A 71 18.04 19.34 6.12
N GLY A 72 19.32 19.20 5.87
CA GLY A 72 20.40 19.59 6.80
C GLY A 72 20.79 18.50 7.80
N GLU A 73 20.04 17.40 7.89
CA GLU A 73 20.30 16.28 8.79
C GLU A 73 20.88 15.07 8.05
N ASN A 74 21.46 14.13 8.79
CA ASN A 74 22.10 12.93 8.23
C ASN A 74 21.43 11.61 8.65
N PHE A 75 20.35 11.68 9.46
CA PHE A 75 19.59 10.55 9.91
C PHE A 75 18.15 10.93 10.24
N PHE A 76 17.27 9.92 10.32
CA PHE A 76 15.99 10.05 10.99
C PHE A 76 15.72 8.84 11.90
N ILE A 77 14.81 9.01 12.86
CA ILE A 77 14.26 7.94 13.70
C ILE A 77 12.74 8.05 13.69
N LEU A 78 12.07 6.92 13.51
CA LEU A 78 10.63 6.74 13.70
C LEU A 78 10.42 5.66 14.75
N LYS A 79 9.52 5.90 15.70
CA LYS A 79 9.11 4.92 16.71
C LYS A 79 7.60 4.92 16.83
N GLY A 80 6.98 3.75 16.77
CA GLY A 80 5.56 3.54 17.00
C GLY A 80 5.33 2.55 18.13
N GLU A 81 4.45 2.91 19.07
CA GLU A 81 3.95 1.99 20.09
C GLU A 81 2.54 1.56 19.71
N PHE A 82 2.40 0.28 19.41
CA PHE A 82 1.14 -0.33 19.02
C PHE A 82 0.59 -1.17 20.17
N LEU A 83 -0.74 -1.23 20.22
CA LEU A 83 -1.47 -2.07 21.17
C LEU A 83 -2.40 -2.99 20.37
N GLU A 84 -2.33 -4.28 20.64
CA GLU A 84 -3.31 -5.25 20.17
C GLU A 84 -4.47 -5.35 21.18
N SER A 85 -5.67 -5.68 20.73
CA SER A 85 -6.86 -5.74 21.60
C SER A 85 -6.78 -6.79 22.71
N ASP A 86 -5.85 -7.74 22.64
CA ASP A 86 -5.53 -8.70 23.70
C ASP A 86 -4.56 -8.12 24.75
N GLY A 87 -4.18 -6.85 24.64
CA GLY A 87 -3.28 -6.16 25.55
C GLY A 87 -1.80 -6.33 25.22
N VAL A 88 -1.44 -7.01 24.12
CA VAL A 88 -0.05 -7.15 23.69
C VAL A 88 0.48 -5.81 23.16
N GLU A 89 1.53 -5.32 23.80
CA GLU A 89 2.25 -4.12 23.36
C GLU A 89 3.33 -4.48 22.35
N LEU A 90 3.38 -3.71 21.26
CA LEU A 90 4.33 -3.87 20.18
C LEU A 90 5.03 -2.55 19.91
N GLU A 91 6.33 -2.51 20.09
CA GLU A 91 7.17 -1.37 19.73
C GLU A 91 7.86 -1.62 18.41
N ILE A 92 7.72 -0.68 17.47
CA ILE A 92 8.44 -0.68 16.18
C ILE A 92 9.30 0.56 16.13
N GLU A 93 10.59 0.38 15.88
CA GLU A 93 11.54 1.46 15.65
C GLU A 93 12.19 1.30 14.29
N CYS A 94 12.22 2.38 13.52
CA CYS A 94 12.99 2.49 12.31
C CYS A 94 14.01 3.63 12.42
N SER A 95 15.25 3.38 12.07
CA SER A 95 16.27 4.42 11.91
C SER A 95 16.97 4.28 10.56
N LEU A 96 17.25 5.42 9.95
CA LEU A 96 18.08 5.52 8.74
C LEU A 96 19.24 6.48 9.03
N ARG A 97 20.48 6.04 8.79
CA ARG A 97 21.66 6.89 8.85
C ARG A 97 22.49 6.68 7.58
N GLY A 98 22.57 7.70 6.74
CA GLY A 98 23.13 7.56 5.41
C GLY A 98 22.38 6.47 4.61
N LYS A 99 23.08 5.36 4.27
CA LYS A 99 22.47 4.21 3.56
C LYS A 99 22.10 3.05 4.51
N GLN A 100 22.39 3.17 5.81
CA GLN A 100 22.12 2.10 6.77
C GLN A 100 20.73 2.26 7.37
N LYS A 101 19.82 1.39 6.99
CA LYS A 101 18.49 1.29 7.55
C LYS A 101 18.41 0.14 8.55
N ARG A 102 17.85 0.42 9.73
CA ARG A 102 17.61 -0.56 10.78
C ARG A 102 16.15 -0.53 11.19
N PHE A 103 15.56 -1.70 11.29
CA PHE A 103 14.20 -1.89 11.80
C PHE A 103 14.25 -2.81 13.01
N LYS A 104 13.56 -2.45 14.08
CA LYS A 104 13.47 -3.22 15.31
C LYS A 104 12.01 -3.48 15.69
N ARG A 105 11.75 -4.63 16.26
CA ARG A 105 10.52 -5.01 16.94
C ARG A 105 10.85 -5.36 18.39
N ASN A 106 10.27 -4.65 19.35
CA ASN A 106 10.53 -4.84 20.79
C ASN A 106 12.05 -4.91 21.07
N ASN A 107 12.80 -3.92 20.57
CA ASN A 107 14.26 -3.80 20.65
C ASN A 107 15.09 -4.86 19.90
N LYS A 108 14.47 -5.86 19.25
CA LYS A 108 15.16 -6.86 18.43
C LYS A 108 15.22 -6.41 16.98
N ILE A 109 16.42 -6.39 16.38
CA ILE A 109 16.64 -6.03 14.98
C ILE A 109 16.10 -7.14 14.06
N TYR A 110 15.34 -6.77 13.03
CA TYR A 110 14.94 -7.70 11.97
C TYR A 110 16.15 -8.09 11.09
N ASN A 111 16.34 -9.38 10.88
CA ASN A 111 17.32 -9.87 9.95
C ASN A 111 16.93 -9.56 8.49
N ARG A 112 15.64 -9.61 8.19
CA ARG A 112 15.08 -9.29 6.87
C ARG A 112 13.85 -8.41 7.07
N LEU A 113 13.79 -7.30 6.34
CA LEU A 113 12.62 -6.40 6.37
C LEU A 113 11.33 -7.08 5.88
N ALA A 114 11.47 -8.12 5.05
CA ALA A 114 10.33 -8.93 4.60
C ALA A 114 9.57 -9.58 5.76
N ASP A 115 10.27 -9.93 6.84
CA ASP A 115 9.66 -10.58 8.03
C ASP A 115 8.78 -9.61 8.85
N HIS A 116 8.83 -8.31 8.54
CA HIS A 116 7.99 -7.29 9.15
C HIS A 116 6.70 -7.00 8.35
N ILE A 117 6.75 -7.17 7.01
CA ILE A 117 5.62 -6.85 6.14
C ILE A 117 4.40 -7.71 6.51
N GLY A 118 3.23 -7.08 6.68
CA GLY A 118 2.00 -7.75 7.12
C GLY A 118 1.82 -7.85 8.64
N SER A 119 2.87 -7.62 9.45
CA SER A 119 2.75 -7.65 10.92
C SER A 119 1.87 -6.54 11.48
N ILE A 120 1.82 -5.38 10.80
CA ILE A 120 0.93 -4.26 11.09
C ILE A 120 0.04 -4.06 9.85
N PRO A 121 -1.13 -4.71 9.75
CA PRO A 121 -2.02 -4.56 8.60
C PRO A 121 -2.45 -3.10 8.45
N MET A 122 -2.26 -2.54 7.25
CA MET A 122 -2.54 -1.13 7.00
C MET A 122 -2.99 -0.90 5.56
N VAL A 123 -3.98 -0.03 5.40
CA VAL A 123 -4.45 0.43 4.10
C VAL A 123 -4.32 1.95 4.03
N SER A 124 -3.71 2.45 2.98
CA SER A 124 -3.62 3.90 2.72
C SER A 124 -4.40 4.25 1.46
N ILE A 125 -5.16 5.35 1.51
CA ILE A 125 -5.81 5.97 0.35
C ILE A 125 -5.24 7.38 0.23
N THR A 126 -4.58 7.66 -0.88
CA THR A 126 -3.84 8.91 -1.12
C THR A 126 -4.14 9.48 -2.51
N PRO A 127 -3.90 10.76 -2.78
CA PRO A 127 -4.03 11.32 -4.13
C PRO A 127 -3.12 10.64 -5.17
N MET A 128 -1.97 10.11 -4.73
CA MET A 128 -1.03 9.37 -5.58
C MET A 128 -1.61 8.08 -6.17
N ASP A 129 -2.64 7.54 -5.55
CA ASP A 129 -3.28 6.31 -6.02
C ASP A 129 -3.95 6.46 -7.40
N SER A 130 -4.20 7.70 -7.85
CA SER A 130 -4.65 7.98 -9.22
C SER A 130 -3.73 7.37 -10.28
N HIS A 131 -2.42 7.24 -9.99
CA HIS A 131 -1.46 6.60 -10.89
C HIS A 131 -1.73 5.10 -11.12
N ILE A 132 -2.52 4.44 -10.27
CA ILE A 132 -2.95 3.06 -10.50
C ILE A 132 -3.78 2.97 -11.79
N ILE A 133 -4.59 3.99 -12.08
CA ILE A 133 -5.42 4.05 -13.29
C ILE A 133 -4.69 4.78 -14.42
N THR A 134 -4.15 5.97 -14.14
CA THR A 134 -3.57 6.85 -15.16
C THR A 134 -2.18 6.41 -15.62
N GLY A 135 -1.45 5.69 -14.80
CA GLY A 135 -0.10 5.18 -15.06
C GLY A 135 -0.05 3.99 -16.01
N GLY A 136 1.10 3.34 -16.04
CA GLY A 136 1.35 2.16 -16.87
C GLY A 136 1.20 0.83 -16.09
N GLY A 137 1.42 -0.29 -16.80
CA GLY A 137 1.38 -1.62 -16.17
C GLY A 137 2.37 -1.78 -15.01
N GLU A 138 3.49 -1.06 -15.02
CA GLU A 138 4.43 -1.08 -13.90
C GLU A 138 3.81 -0.53 -12.61
N ASP A 139 3.02 0.57 -12.69
CA ASP A 139 2.37 1.16 -11.52
C ASP A 139 1.30 0.22 -10.96
N ARG A 140 0.52 -0.41 -11.84
CA ARG A 140 -0.49 -1.41 -11.46
C ARG A 140 0.13 -2.64 -10.83
N ARG A 141 1.22 -3.20 -11.41
CA ARG A 141 1.96 -4.30 -10.80
C ARG A 141 2.55 -3.92 -9.45
N ARG A 142 3.13 -2.73 -9.33
CA ARG A 142 3.68 -2.22 -8.06
C ARG A 142 2.62 -2.13 -6.98
N PHE A 143 1.42 -1.64 -7.34
CA PHE A 143 0.27 -1.59 -6.46
C PHE A 143 -0.18 -2.99 -6.02
N ILE A 144 -0.46 -3.91 -6.95
CA ILE A 144 -0.89 -5.28 -6.63
C ILE A 144 0.17 -6.03 -5.82
N ASN A 145 1.45 -5.90 -6.19
CA ASN A 145 2.55 -6.51 -5.42
C ASN A 145 2.56 -6.03 -3.96
N LYS A 146 2.31 -4.72 -3.72
CA LYS A 146 2.21 -4.15 -2.38
C LYS A 146 1.05 -4.77 -1.59
N LEU A 147 -0.12 -4.91 -2.20
CA LEU A 147 -1.28 -5.51 -1.56
C LEU A 147 -1.02 -6.98 -1.21
N LEU A 148 -0.59 -7.77 -2.17
CA LEU A 148 -0.33 -9.20 -2.00
C LEU A 148 0.80 -9.48 -1.01
N SER A 149 1.81 -8.61 -0.93
CA SER A 149 2.90 -8.77 0.03
C SER A 149 2.47 -8.66 1.49
N GLN A 150 1.36 -7.97 1.80
CA GLN A 150 0.78 -7.98 3.15
C GLN A 150 -0.16 -9.15 3.39
N LEU A 151 -0.79 -9.67 2.34
CA LEU A 151 -1.76 -10.75 2.43
C LEU A 151 -1.11 -12.13 2.52
N ASP A 152 0.05 -12.32 1.89
CA ASP A 152 0.63 -13.64 1.68
C ASP A 152 2.17 -13.60 1.72
N ASP A 153 2.73 -14.16 2.78
CA ASP A 153 4.18 -14.29 2.98
C ASP A 153 4.84 -15.11 1.87
N ASN A 154 4.15 -16.14 1.36
CA ASN A 154 4.63 -16.95 0.23
C ASN A 154 4.71 -16.11 -1.05
N TYR A 155 3.74 -15.22 -1.27
CA TYR A 155 3.82 -14.26 -2.37
C TYR A 155 5.05 -13.36 -2.26
N LEU A 156 5.25 -12.75 -1.11
CA LEU A 156 6.39 -11.86 -0.86
C LEU A 156 7.72 -12.59 -1.05
N TYR A 157 7.84 -13.81 -0.53
CA TYR A 157 9.01 -14.65 -0.72
C TYR A 157 9.29 -14.90 -2.20
N ASN A 158 8.30 -15.35 -2.96
CA ASN A 158 8.44 -15.63 -4.39
C ASN A 158 8.74 -14.35 -5.18
N LEU A 159 8.13 -13.22 -4.85
CA LEU A 159 8.38 -11.94 -5.51
C LEU A 159 9.83 -11.46 -5.33
N ILE A 160 10.37 -11.57 -4.10
CA ILE A 160 11.77 -11.21 -3.81
C ILE A 160 12.74 -12.12 -4.57
N ALA A 161 12.50 -13.43 -4.52
CA ALA A 161 13.33 -14.42 -5.21
C ALA A 161 13.31 -14.20 -6.73
N TYR A 162 12.10 -14.06 -7.31
CA TYR A 162 11.92 -13.81 -8.74
C TYR A 162 12.67 -12.55 -9.19
N ASN A 163 12.50 -11.43 -8.48
CA ASN A 163 13.16 -10.16 -8.85
C ASN A 163 14.69 -10.24 -8.75
N LYS A 164 15.21 -10.97 -7.76
CA LYS A 164 16.65 -11.21 -7.63
C LYS A 164 17.20 -12.02 -8.81
N ILE A 165 16.53 -13.11 -9.16
CA ILE A 165 16.94 -13.99 -10.27
C ILE A 165 16.78 -13.25 -11.61
N LEU A 166 15.70 -12.49 -11.81
CA LEU A 166 15.48 -11.67 -13.00
C LEU A 166 16.64 -10.66 -13.21
N LYS A 167 17.07 -10.02 -12.13
CA LYS A 167 18.22 -9.10 -12.18
C LYS A 167 19.52 -9.83 -12.57
N GLN A 168 19.75 -11.02 -12.01
CA GLN A 168 20.94 -11.85 -12.34
C GLN A 168 20.90 -12.34 -13.79
N ARG A 169 19.73 -12.84 -14.26
CA ARG A 169 19.55 -13.25 -15.67
C ARG A 169 19.78 -12.08 -16.62
N ASN A 170 19.23 -10.91 -16.33
CA ASN A 170 19.43 -9.72 -17.17
C ASN A 170 20.89 -9.24 -17.15
N ALA A 171 21.63 -9.42 -16.06
CA ALA A 171 23.05 -9.13 -16.01
C ALA A 171 23.85 -10.10 -16.92
N LEU A 172 23.51 -11.41 -16.88
CA LEU A 172 24.12 -12.41 -17.76
C LEU A 172 23.85 -12.11 -19.25
N LEU A 173 22.60 -11.72 -19.59
CA LEU A 173 22.24 -11.34 -20.95
C LEU A 173 23.01 -10.10 -21.44
N LYS A 174 23.30 -9.14 -20.59
CA LYS A 174 24.11 -7.95 -20.92
C LYS A 174 25.57 -8.29 -21.12
N ASP A 175 26.13 -9.15 -20.26
CA ASP A 175 27.54 -9.56 -20.35
C ASP A 175 27.83 -10.38 -21.64
N SER A 176 26.83 -11.13 -22.11
CA SER A 176 26.88 -11.90 -23.34
C SER A 176 27.01 -11.08 -24.64
N SER A 177 26.81 -9.76 -24.58
CA SER A 177 27.07 -8.86 -25.71
C SER A 177 28.57 -8.82 -26.12
N HIS A 178 29.46 -9.19 -25.20
CA HIS A 178 30.89 -9.19 -25.39
C HIS A 178 31.53 -10.61 -25.34
N ASN A 179 30.77 -11.60 -24.84
CA ASN A 179 31.26 -12.98 -24.63
C ASN A 179 30.21 -14.01 -25.04
N HIS A 180 30.62 -15.27 -25.22
CA HIS A 180 29.65 -16.37 -25.36
C HIS A 180 28.83 -16.51 -24.08
N ILE A 181 27.51 -16.60 -24.22
CA ILE A 181 26.63 -16.77 -23.08
C ILE A 181 26.85 -18.14 -22.42
N ASN A 182 26.90 -18.16 -21.11
CA ASN A 182 26.91 -19.40 -20.36
C ASN A 182 25.53 -20.03 -20.35
N GLU A 183 25.26 -20.95 -21.29
CA GLU A 183 23.95 -21.58 -21.49
C GLU A 183 23.49 -22.37 -20.27
N SER A 184 24.35 -23.05 -19.54
CA SER A 184 24.02 -23.83 -18.36
C SER A 184 23.54 -22.91 -17.20
N LEU A 185 24.18 -21.77 -17.02
CA LEU A 185 23.83 -20.77 -16.05
C LEU A 185 22.49 -20.10 -16.43
N LEU A 186 22.26 -19.79 -17.71
CA LEU A 186 21.01 -19.25 -18.22
C LEU A 186 19.85 -20.20 -17.96
N LEU A 187 20.03 -21.50 -18.23
CA LEU A 187 19.01 -22.53 -17.95
C LEU A 187 18.69 -22.62 -16.44
N THR A 188 19.69 -22.50 -15.58
CA THR A 188 19.50 -22.49 -14.13
C THR A 188 18.63 -21.29 -13.69
N TYR A 189 18.87 -20.11 -14.28
CA TYR A 189 18.03 -18.93 -14.02
C TYR A 189 16.61 -19.11 -14.59
N ASP A 190 16.46 -19.69 -15.80
CA ASP A 190 15.17 -19.96 -16.41
C ASP A 190 14.32 -20.88 -15.54
N GLN A 191 14.88 -21.98 -15.04
CA GLN A 191 14.17 -22.91 -14.12
C GLN A 191 13.75 -22.22 -12.83
N SER A 192 14.66 -21.42 -12.24
CA SER A 192 14.36 -20.70 -11.00
C SER A 192 13.31 -19.61 -11.21
N LEU A 193 13.35 -18.87 -12.32
CA LEU A 193 12.30 -17.89 -12.68
C LEU A 193 10.96 -18.58 -12.88
N SER A 194 10.93 -19.74 -13.58
CA SER A 194 9.71 -20.49 -13.83
C SER A 194 9.08 -20.95 -12.51
N LYS A 195 9.86 -21.48 -11.58
CA LYS A 195 9.38 -21.90 -10.25
C LYS A 195 8.66 -20.76 -9.53
N HIS A 196 9.35 -19.63 -9.34
CA HIS A 196 8.80 -18.50 -8.58
C HIS A 196 7.73 -17.72 -9.36
N GLY A 197 7.89 -17.61 -10.67
CA GLY A 197 6.93 -16.93 -11.53
C GLY A 197 5.57 -17.62 -11.60
N ASN A 198 5.54 -18.95 -11.67
CA ASN A 198 4.31 -19.72 -11.66
C ASN A 198 3.52 -19.54 -10.33
N GLU A 199 4.22 -19.51 -9.18
CA GLU A 199 3.57 -19.24 -7.89
C GLU A 199 3.01 -17.81 -7.83
N ILE A 200 3.77 -16.80 -8.29
CA ILE A 200 3.29 -15.41 -8.36
C ILE A 200 2.04 -15.31 -9.24
N HIS A 201 2.05 -15.95 -10.41
CA HIS A 201 0.93 -15.95 -11.34
C HIS A 201 -0.33 -16.55 -10.70
N LYS A 202 -0.22 -17.74 -10.11
CA LYS A 202 -1.32 -18.43 -9.43
C LYS A 202 -1.95 -17.57 -8.34
N ILE A 203 -1.12 -16.95 -7.49
CA ILE A 203 -1.61 -16.11 -6.39
C ILE A 203 -2.28 -14.83 -6.93
N ARG A 204 -1.74 -14.19 -7.97
CA ARG A 204 -2.36 -13.02 -8.62
C ARG A 204 -3.73 -13.35 -9.20
N GLN A 205 -3.86 -14.48 -9.89
CA GLN A 205 -5.13 -14.91 -10.47
C GLN A 205 -6.19 -15.08 -9.37
N SER A 206 -5.89 -15.88 -8.35
CA SER A 206 -6.80 -16.10 -7.20
C SER A 206 -7.16 -14.81 -6.46
N PHE A 207 -6.22 -13.87 -6.35
CA PHE A 207 -6.47 -12.58 -5.72
C PHE A 207 -7.49 -11.74 -6.51
N ILE A 208 -7.35 -11.66 -7.84
CA ILE A 208 -8.29 -10.89 -8.66
C ILE A 208 -9.70 -11.49 -8.55
N ASP A 209 -9.83 -12.82 -8.61
CA ASP A 209 -11.10 -13.50 -8.45
C ASP A 209 -11.76 -13.19 -7.09
N SER A 210 -10.95 -13.05 -6.04
CA SER A 210 -11.44 -12.78 -4.68
C SER A 210 -11.77 -11.30 -4.41
N ILE A 211 -11.14 -10.37 -5.11
CA ILE A 211 -11.30 -8.93 -4.81
C ILE A 211 -12.38 -8.25 -5.65
N ILE A 212 -12.66 -8.77 -6.85
CA ILE A 212 -13.54 -8.10 -7.80
C ILE A 212 -14.98 -7.95 -7.28
N GLU A 213 -15.55 -9.00 -6.72
CA GLU A 213 -16.93 -9.01 -6.22
C GLU A 213 -17.16 -7.92 -5.16
N ASN A 214 -16.31 -7.88 -4.14
CA ASN A 214 -16.39 -6.85 -3.10
C ASN A 214 -16.12 -5.44 -3.65
N THR A 215 -15.26 -5.32 -4.66
CA THR A 215 -14.98 -4.02 -5.30
C THR A 215 -16.22 -3.51 -6.03
N LEU A 216 -16.96 -4.38 -6.73
CA LEU A 216 -18.25 -4.05 -7.35
C LEU A 216 -19.25 -3.57 -6.32
N ILE A 217 -19.44 -4.32 -5.22
CA ILE A 217 -20.38 -3.95 -4.14
C ILE A 217 -20.06 -2.56 -3.57
N TYR A 218 -18.79 -2.27 -3.26
CA TYR A 218 -18.41 -0.95 -2.75
C TYR A 218 -18.55 0.14 -3.80
N TYR A 219 -18.19 -0.15 -5.04
CA TYR A 219 -18.32 0.82 -6.12
C TYR A 219 -19.77 1.24 -6.34
N ASP A 220 -20.68 0.28 -6.46
CA ASP A 220 -22.12 0.54 -6.66
C ASP A 220 -22.72 1.29 -5.48
N PHE A 221 -22.36 0.91 -4.26
CA PHE A 221 -22.81 1.60 -3.06
C PHE A 221 -22.36 3.07 -3.03
N ILE A 222 -21.11 3.38 -3.42
CA ILE A 222 -20.56 4.74 -3.38
C ILE A 222 -21.06 5.57 -4.56
N SER A 223 -21.13 5.00 -5.78
CA SER A 223 -21.45 5.73 -7.00
C SER A 223 -22.94 5.98 -7.21
N GLU A 224 -23.84 5.16 -6.63
CA GLU A 224 -25.30 5.11 -6.91
C GLU A 224 -25.62 4.91 -8.40
N LYS A 225 -24.69 4.41 -9.15
CA LYS A 225 -24.81 4.21 -10.59
C LYS A 225 -24.56 2.75 -10.89
N ASN A 226 -25.40 2.17 -11.74
CA ASN A 226 -25.20 0.85 -12.30
C ASN A 226 -24.15 0.90 -13.41
N GLU A 227 -22.92 1.18 -13.04
CA GLU A 227 -21.77 1.18 -13.94
C GLU A 227 -21.07 -0.17 -13.82
N ASN A 228 -20.93 -0.88 -14.92
CA ASN A 228 -20.29 -2.19 -14.91
C ASN A 228 -18.76 -2.02 -14.90
N ILE A 229 -18.14 -2.15 -13.74
CA ILE A 229 -16.68 -2.12 -13.59
C ILE A 229 -16.10 -3.54 -13.64
N SER A 230 -14.88 -3.69 -14.14
CA SER A 230 -14.17 -4.96 -14.18
C SER A 230 -12.67 -4.79 -13.93
N ILE A 231 -12.08 -5.85 -13.39
CA ILE A 231 -10.63 -6.00 -13.22
C ILE A 231 -10.22 -7.29 -13.90
N THR A 232 -9.36 -7.21 -14.91
CA THR A 232 -8.86 -8.38 -15.63
C THR A 232 -7.34 -8.50 -15.43
N TYR A 233 -6.89 -9.69 -15.10
CA TYR A 233 -5.46 -10.00 -15.02
C TYR A 233 -4.96 -10.54 -16.35
N GLU A 234 -4.10 -9.79 -17.01
CA GLU A 234 -3.46 -10.16 -18.27
C GLU A 234 -2.05 -10.68 -18.02
N SER A 235 -1.79 -11.91 -18.40
CA SER A 235 -0.49 -12.55 -18.31
C SER A 235 -0.26 -13.49 -19.50
N GLN A 236 0.98 -13.56 -19.97
CA GLN A 236 1.39 -14.60 -20.92
C GLN A 236 1.20 -16.02 -20.34
N LEU A 237 1.25 -16.13 -18.99
CA LEU A 237 1.09 -17.39 -18.30
C LEU A 237 -0.37 -17.90 -18.30
N ASN A 238 -1.33 -17.08 -18.72
CA ASN A 238 -2.73 -17.53 -18.90
C ASN A 238 -2.86 -18.60 -20.01
N THR A 239 -1.91 -18.61 -20.97
CA THR A 239 -1.97 -19.51 -22.15
C THR A 239 -0.78 -20.42 -22.27
N THR A 240 0.36 -20.12 -21.65
CA THR A 240 1.63 -20.84 -21.85
C THR A 240 2.47 -20.82 -20.59
N SER A 241 3.13 -21.91 -20.27
CA SER A 241 4.02 -22.01 -19.10
C SER A 241 5.27 -21.11 -19.23
N LEU A 242 5.79 -20.62 -18.09
CA LEU A 242 6.89 -19.65 -18.09
C LEU A 242 8.18 -20.22 -18.68
N ASP A 243 8.46 -21.52 -18.48
CA ASP A 243 9.61 -22.19 -19.10
C ASP A 243 9.55 -22.13 -20.64
N LYS A 244 8.39 -22.37 -21.22
CA LYS A 244 8.17 -22.24 -22.67
C LYS A 244 8.32 -20.79 -23.15
N ILE A 245 7.79 -19.82 -22.38
CA ILE A 245 7.94 -18.40 -22.71
C ILE A 245 9.42 -18.01 -22.74
N LEU A 246 10.19 -18.39 -21.71
CA LEU A 246 11.61 -18.07 -21.60
C LEU A 246 12.44 -18.75 -22.71
N SER A 247 12.14 -20.01 -23.03
CA SER A 247 12.84 -20.74 -24.10
C SER A 247 12.55 -20.14 -25.48
N ASN A 248 11.28 -19.84 -25.78
CA ASN A 248 10.88 -19.23 -27.05
C ASN A 248 11.45 -17.82 -27.23
N ASN A 249 11.56 -17.05 -26.15
CA ASN A 249 12.06 -15.69 -26.17
C ASN A 249 13.61 -15.60 -26.11
N ARG A 250 14.34 -16.71 -26.00
CA ARG A 250 15.78 -16.69 -25.75
C ARG A 250 16.59 -15.82 -26.70
N GLN A 251 16.40 -15.99 -27.99
CA GLN A 251 17.08 -15.18 -29.02
C GLN A 251 16.75 -13.69 -28.90
N LYS A 252 15.45 -13.38 -28.67
CA LYS A 252 14.97 -12.02 -28.46
C LYS A 252 15.55 -11.40 -27.18
N ASP A 253 15.63 -12.17 -26.11
CA ASP A 253 16.17 -11.73 -24.82
C ASP A 253 17.69 -11.43 -24.93
N GLN A 254 18.41 -12.26 -25.66
CA GLN A 254 19.84 -12.04 -25.96
C GLN A 254 20.04 -10.76 -26.76
N PHE A 255 19.25 -10.59 -27.85
CA PHE A 255 19.34 -9.40 -28.69
C PHE A 255 19.00 -8.11 -27.93
N LEU A 256 17.95 -8.13 -27.10
CA LEU A 256 17.50 -6.97 -26.32
C LEU A 256 18.23 -6.83 -24.97
N MET A 257 19.10 -7.76 -24.59
CA MET A 257 19.89 -7.79 -23.37
C MET A 257 19.02 -7.75 -22.10
N HIS A 258 17.76 -8.20 -22.17
CA HIS A 258 16.87 -8.32 -21.01
C HIS A 258 15.73 -9.33 -21.25
N THR A 259 15.17 -9.83 -20.18
CA THR A 259 14.04 -10.76 -20.21
C THR A 259 12.76 -10.08 -20.68
N THR A 260 12.16 -10.59 -21.76
CA THR A 260 11.00 -10.00 -22.42
C THR A 260 9.67 -10.65 -22.05
N GLY A 261 9.68 -11.81 -21.41
CA GLY A 261 8.48 -12.54 -20.99
C GLY A 261 8.48 -12.92 -19.52
N GLY A 262 7.28 -13.07 -18.95
CA GLY A 262 7.08 -13.50 -17.56
C GLY A 262 6.30 -12.49 -16.71
N VAL A 263 6.07 -12.83 -15.43
CA VAL A 263 5.17 -12.09 -14.52
C VAL A 263 5.55 -10.62 -14.26
N HIS A 264 6.76 -10.21 -14.56
CA HIS A 264 7.18 -8.80 -14.54
C HIS A 264 6.67 -8.00 -15.74
N ARG A 265 6.01 -8.65 -16.72
CA ARG A 265 5.36 -8.06 -17.89
C ARG A 265 3.84 -8.09 -17.82
N ASP A 266 3.26 -8.77 -16.83
CA ASP A 266 1.81 -8.83 -16.64
C ASP A 266 1.17 -7.45 -16.51
N ASP A 267 -0.15 -7.40 -16.72
CA ASP A 267 -0.93 -6.19 -16.46
C ASP A 267 -2.25 -6.49 -15.76
N PHE A 268 -2.85 -5.45 -15.18
CA PHE A 268 -4.16 -5.46 -14.55
C PHE A 268 -5.01 -4.39 -15.21
N ILE A 269 -5.96 -4.83 -16.03
CA ILE A 269 -6.78 -3.94 -16.84
C ILE A 269 -8.05 -3.58 -16.09
N PHE A 270 -8.30 -2.29 -15.95
CA PHE A 270 -9.49 -1.75 -15.30
C PHE A 270 -10.43 -1.20 -16.37
N THR A 271 -11.65 -1.73 -16.40
CA THR A 271 -12.67 -1.28 -17.37
C THR A 271 -13.94 -0.81 -16.66
N MET A 272 -14.68 0.02 -17.36
CA MET A 272 -16.01 0.48 -16.98
C MET A 272 -16.89 0.45 -18.25
N ASN A 273 -18.02 -0.26 -18.19
CA ASN A 273 -18.89 -0.49 -19.35
C ASN A 273 -18.10 -0.96 -20.59
N SER A 274 -17.19 -1.92 -20.39
CA SER A 274 -16.30 -2.50 -21.41
C SER A 274 -15.27 -1.53 -22.01
N ASN A 275 -15.18 -0.28 -21.55
CA ASN A 275 -14.20 0.70 -22.00
C ASN A 275 -13.08 0.85 -20.96
N SER A 276 -11.89 1.25 -21.38
CA SER A 276 -10.78 1.53 -20.48
C SER A 276 -11.15 2.60 -19.46
N LEU A 277 -11.10 2.29 -18.15
CA LEU A 277 -11.37 3.25 -17.09
C LEU A 277 -10.43 4.47 -17.14
N LYS A 278 -9.20 4.28 -17.64
CA LYS A 278 -8.23 5.36 -17.86
C LYS A 278 -8.72 6.39 -18.90
N GLN A 279 -9.37 5.93 -19.97
CA GLN A 279 -9.76 6.78 -21.11
C GLN A 279 -11.17 7.34 -20.94
N SER A 280 -12.11 6.55 -20.45
CA SER A 280 -13.54 6.89 -20.40
C SER A 280 -14.03 7.35 -19.02
N GLY A 281 -13.32 7.01 -17.95
CA GLY A 281 -13.74 7.35 -16.60
C GLY A 281 -13.49 8.80 -16.23
N SER A 282 -14.52 9.50 -15.68
CA SER A 282 -14.33 10.80 -15.06
C SER A 282 -13.41 10.70 -13.82
N GLN A 283 -12.83 11.82 -13.39
CA GLN A 283 -11.97 11.84 -12.19
C GLN A 283 -12.70 11.29 -10.95
N GLY A 284 -13.99 11.62 -10.78
CA GLY A 284 -14.81 11.11 -9.70
C GLY A 284 -15.03 9.60 -9.78
N GLN A 285 -15.28 9.04 -10.97
CA GLN A 285 -15.42 7.60 -11.20
C GLN A 285 -14.12 6.86 -10.92
N GLN A 286 -12.99 7.35 -11.44
CA GLN A 286 -11.67 6.78 -11.19
C GLN A 286 -11.34 6.77 -9.69
N LYS A 287 -11.62 7.86 -8.97
CA LYS A 287 -11.40 7.96 -7.53
C LYS A 287 -12.31 7.01 -6.75
N THR A 288 -13.59 6.93 -7.13
CA THR A 288 -14.55 5.98 -6.54
C THR A 288 -14.07 4.53 -6.72
N PHE A 289 -13.58 4.18 -7.91
CA PHE A 289 -13.03 2.84 -8.17
C PHE A 289 -11.83 2.52 -7.26
N ILE A 290 -10.88 3.44 -7.12
CA ILE A 290 -9.72 3.26 -6.25
C ILE A 290 -10.13 3.06 -4.81
N ILE A 291 -11.08 3.87 -4.31
CA ILE A 291 -11.58 3.76 -2.94
C ILE A 291 -12.29 2.41 -2.74
N ALA A 292 -13.16 2.02 -3.67
CA ALA A 292 -13.86 0.74 -3.62
C ALA A 292 -12.86 -0.45 -3.59
N LEU A 293 -11.86 -0.42 -4.46
CA LEU A 293 -10.80 -1.44 -4.52
C LEU A 293 -10.02 -1.52 -3.20
N LYS A 294 -9.70 -0.39 -2.59
CA LYS A 294 -8.96 -0.35 -1.32
C LYS A 294 -9.80 -0.73 -0.11
N LEU A 295 -11.10 -0.43 -0.10
CA LEU A 295 -12.02 -0.91 0.93
C LEU A 295 -12.24 -2.43 0.80
N SER A 296 -12.32 -2.95 -0.41
CA SER A 296 -12.34 -4.39 -0.66
C SER A 296 -11.08 -5.07 -0.12
N TYR A 297 -9.92 -4.49 -0.41
CA TYR A 297 -8.64 -4.94 0.11
C TYR A 297 -8.57 -4.88 1.65
N PHE A 298 -9.09 -3.81 2.27
CA PHE A 298 -9.19 -3.70 3.72
C PHE A 298 -9.91 -4.91 4.34
N ASN A 299 -11.04 -5.32 3.76
CA ASN A 299 -11.77 -6.49 4.22
C ASN A 299 -11.00 -7.80 4.02
N LEU A 300 -10.29 -7.94 2.90
CA LEU A 300 -9.44 -9.12 2.69
C LEU A 300 -8.33 -9.21 3.73
N LEU A 301 -7.68 -8.09 4.07
CA LEU A 301 -6.68 -8.03 5.13
C LEU A 301 -7.27 -8.38 6.50
N LYS A 302 -8.43 -7.78 6.83
CA LYS A 302 -9.15 -8.04 8.10
C LYS A 302 -9.41 -9.53 8.26
N ASN A 303 -9.97 -10.17 7.23
CA ASN A 303 -10.31 -11.58 7.24
C ASN A 303 -9.07 -12.49 7.30
N LYS A 304 -8.01 -12.15 6.56
CA LYS A 304 -6.78 -12.96 6.48
C LYS A 304 -6.02 -12.98 7.79
N HIS A 305 -5.87 -11.82 8.43
CA HIS A 305 -5.07 -11.68 9.64
C HIS A 305 -5.88 -11.79 10.93
N ASN A 306 -7.21 -11.86 10.88
CA ASN A 306 -8.11 -11.68 12.03
C ASN A 306 -7.80 -10.40 12.81
N LYS A 307 -7.23 -9.39 12.13
CA LYS A 307 -6.85 -8.09 12.69
C LYS A 307 -7.45 -6.99 11.83
N THR A 308 -8.14 -6.05 12.45
CA THR A 308 -8.65 -4.88 11.73
C THR A 308 -7.49 -3.96 11.35
N PRO A 309 -7.27 -3.69 10.04
CA PRO A 309 -6.17 -2.85 9.59
C PRO A 309 -6.29 -1.40 10.05
N ILE A 310 -5.17 -0.70 10.22
CA ILE A 310 -5.15 0.76 10.35
C ILE A 310 -5.45 1.37 8.99
N LEU A 311 -6.29 2.42 8.96
CA LEU A 311 -6.67 3.12 7.73
C LEU A 311 -6.07 4.53 7.69
N LEU A 312 -5.33 4.84 6.64
CA LEU A 312 -4.77 6.16 6.38
C LEU A 312 -5.50 6.82 5.21
N LEU A 313 -6.07 7.99 5.43
CA LEU A 313 -6.87 8.74 4.46
C LEU A 313 -6.21 10.12 4.23
N ASP A 314 -5.48 10.28 3.13
CA ASP A 314 -4.76 11.51 2.81
C ASP A 314 -5.52 12.34 1.78
N ASP A 315 -6.07 13.48 2.19
CA ASP A 315 -6.82 14.43 1.35
C ASP A 315 -7.84 13.76 0.41
N ILE A 316 -8.51 12.67 0.91
CA ILE A 316 -9.37 11.85 0.06
C ILE A 316 -10.70 12.51 -0.29
N PHE A 317 -11.15 13.47 0.52
CA PHE A 317 -12.45 14.14 0.35
C PHE A 317 -12.40 15.28 -0.69
N ASP A 318 -11.19 15.68 -1.11
CA ASP A 318 -11.04 16.58 -2.24
C ASP A 318 -11.55 15.93 -3.54
N LYS A 319 -12.30 16.68 -4.36
CA LYS A 319 -12.90 16.22 -5.65
C LYS A 319 -13.94 15.10 -5.55
N LEU A 320 -14.46 14.81 -4.36
CA LEU A 320 -15.66 13.99 -4.17
C LEU A 320 -16.85 14.87 -3.76
N ASP A 321 -18.02 14.54 -4.29
CA ASP A 321 -19.26 15.15 -3.83
C ASP A 321 -19.63 14.70 -2.41
N TYR A 322 -20.44 15.50 -1.72
CA TYR A 322 -20.84 15.26 -0.33
C TYR A 322 -21.48 13.87 -0.12
N ASN A 323 -22.32 13.42 -1.06
CA ASN A 323 -23.02 12.14 -0.93
C ASN A 323 -22.03 10.95 -0.95
N ARG A 324 -21.04 10.99 -1.82
CA ARG A 324 -19.99 9.96 -1.85
C ARG A 324 -19.15 9.94 -0.58
N VAL A 325 -18.78 11.12 -0.07
CA VAL A 325 -18.07 11.23 1.21
C VAL A 325 -18.89 10.59 2.32
N LYS A 326 -20.18 10.94 2.45
CA LYS A 326 -21.08 10.38 3.46
C LYS A 326 -21.18 8.85 3.37
N LYS A 327 -21.20 8.29 2.17
CA LYS A 327 -21.25 6.83 1.97
C LYS A 327 -19.97 6.14 2.35
N ILE A 328 -18.82 6.71 1.99
CA ILE A 328 -17.51 6.18 2.43
C ILE A 328 -17.47 6.14 3.95
N ILE A 329 -17.89 7.19 4.61
CA ILE A 329 -17.95 7.27 6.06
C ILE A 329 -18.91 6.21 6.65
N SER A 330 -20.07 6.01 6.03
CA SER A 330 -21.01 4.98 6.50
C SER A 330 -20.47 3.55 6.38
N ILE A 331 -19.63 3.29 5.37
CA ILE A 331 -18.91 2.01 5.23
C ILE A 331 -17.93 1.84 6.38
N LEU A 332 -17.18 2.90 6.67
CA LEU A 332 -16.17 2.88 7.74
C LEU A 332 -16.82 2.65 9.11
N ASN A 333 -18.02 3.22 9.36
CA ASN A 333 -18.78 2.98 10.58
C ASN A 333 -19.29 1.54 10.72
N LYS A 334 -19.86 0.99 9.64
CA LYS A 334 -20.45 -0.36 9.65
C LYS A 334 -19.44 -1.48 9.82
N ASN A 335 -18.21 -1.27 9.37
CA ASN A 335 -17.20 -2.33 9.31
C ASN A 335 -16.39 -2.49 10.60
N GLU A 336 -16.84 -1.90 11.73
CA GLU A 336 -16.00 -1.83 12.94
C GLU A 336 -14.58 -1.43 12.53
N SER A 337 -14.51 -0.31 11.85
CA SER A 337 -13.25 0.21 11.34
C SER A 337 -12.30 0.39 12.52
N GLY A 338 -11.12 -0.18 12.39
CA GLY A 338 -10.07 0.01 13.37
C GLY A 338 -9.69 1.49 13.49
N GLN A 339 -8.47 1.75 13.85
CA GLN A 339 -7.99 3.12 13.96
C GLN A 339 -7.88 3.78 12.58
N ILE A 340 -8.38 5.01 12.48
CA ILE A 340 -8.38 5.81 11.25
C ILE A 340 -7.55 7.07 11.48
N PHE A 341 -6.69 7.38 10.51
CA PHE A 341 -5.97 8.65 10.42
C PHE A 341 -6.42 9.39 9.16
N ILE A 342 -6.81 10.65 9.32
CA ILE A 342 -7.33 11.49 8.23
C ILE A 342 -6.49 12.76 8.14
N SER A 343 -6.05 13.13 6.95
CA SER A 343 -5.55 14.49 6.69
C SER A 343 -6.55 15.29 5.88
N ASP A 344 -6.72 16.57 6.20
CA ASP A 344 -7.55 17.49 5.44
C ASP A 344 -7.15 18.95 5.69
N THR A 345 -7.60 19.85 4.81
CA THR A 345 -7.41 21.29 4.97
C THR A 345 -8.58 21.96 5.70
N SER A 346 -9.77 21.35 5.70
CA SER A 346 -11.00 21.92 6.25
C SER A 346 -11.42 21.25 7.56
N LEU A 347 -11.35 22.01 8.66
CA LEU A 347 -11.87 21.57 9.95
C LEU A 347 -13.39 21.34 9.90
N GLU A 348 -14.14 22.23 9.24
CA GLU A 348 -15.61 22.13 9.18
C GLU A 348 -16.08 20.87 8.47
N ARG A 349 -15.41 20.52 7.36
CA ARG A 349 -15.68 19.27 6.63
C ARG A 349 -15.44 18.05 7.50
N ILE A 350 -14.28 17.99 8.17
CA ILE A 350 -13.92 16.87 9.04
C ILE A 350 -14.84 16.77 10.25
N ASP A 351 -15.19 17.90 10.88
CA ASP A 351 -16.09 17.91 12.03
C ASP A 351 -17.48 17.38 11.67
N SER A 352 -18.03 17.76 10.50
CA SER A 352 -19.30 17.21 10.00
C SER A 352 -19.23 15.70 9.78
N ILE A 353 -18.12 15.20 9.20
CA ILE A 353 -17.86 13.78 8.97
C ILE A 353 -17.81 13.01 10.29
N ILE A 354 -17.07 13.53 11.28
CA ILE A 354 -16.88 12.84 12.57
C ILE A 354 -18.16 12.82 13.38
N LYS A 355 -18.98 13.87 13.33
CA LYS A 355 -20.31 13.86 13.94
C LYS A 355 -21.19 12.73 13.41
N ASP A 356 -21.13 12.46 12.11
CA ASP A 356 -21.85 11.33 11.50
C ASP A 356 -21.29 9.96 11.96
N ILE A 357 -19.99 9.88 12.29
CA ILE A 357 -19.36 8.65 12.82
C ILE A 357 -19.69 8.44 14.30
N ASN A 358 -19.94 9.50 15.06
CA ASN A 358 -20.23 9.48 16.51
C ASN A 358 -19.22 8.64 17.31
N THR A 359 -17.91 8.87 17.10
CA THR A 359 -16.82 8.12 17.73
C THR A 359 -15.82 9.05 18.41
N GLU A 360 -14.98 8.49 19.27
CA GLU A 360 -13.88 9.22 19.89
C GLU A 360 -12.89 9.70 18.83
N SER A 361 -12.54 10.98 18.88
CA SER A 361 -11.65 11.59 17.90
C SER A 361 -10.66 12.57 18.52
N LYS A 362 -9.47 12.65 17.95
CA LYS A 362 -8.45 13.65 18.25
C LYS A 362 -8.14 14.50 17.02
N TYR A 363 -7.93 15.79 17.26
CA TYR A 363 -7.63 16.77 16.22
C TYR A 363 -6.24 17.37 16.46
N PHE A 364 -5.38 17.24 15.48
CA PHE A 364 -4.03 17.79 15.48
C PHE A 364 -3.96 18.90 14.43
N MET A 365 -3.75 20.13 14.91
CA MET A 365 -3.61 21.30 14.04
C MET A 365 -2.14 21.49 13.70
N LEU A 366 -1.85 21.59 12.41
CA LEU A 366 -0.52 21.87 11.88
C LEU A 366 -0.49 23.25 11.26
N ASP A 367 0.48 24.08 11.68
CA ASP A 367 0.77 25.38 11.08
C ASP A 367 2.28 25.61 10.99
N LYS A 368 2.68 26.84 10.62
CA LYS A 368 4.10 27.21 10.55
C LYS A 368 4.79 27.24 11.91
N GLY A 369 4.03 27.34 13.00
CA GLY A 369 4.54 27.36 14.38
C GLY A 369 4.67 25.96 14.99
N GLY A 370 4.21 24.92 14.33
CA GLY A 370 4.32 23.54 14.81
C GLY A 370 3.00 22.78 14.78
N LEU A 371 2.93 21.75 15.62
CA LEU A 371 1.75 20.89 15.76
C LEU A 371 1.23 20.97 17.20
N TYR A 372 -0.09 21.13 17.35
CA TYR A 372 -0.76 21.11 18.66
C TYR A 372 -2.09 20.35 18.59
N GLU A 373 -2.46 19.70 19.70
CA GLU A 373 -3.75 19.02 19.84
C GLU A 373 -4.85 20.07 20.12
N LYS A 374 -5.90 20.07 19.32
CA LYS A 374 -7.08 20.91 19.50
C LYS A 374 -8.18 20.11 20.18
N LYS A 375 -8.57 20.49 21.38
CA LYS A 375 -9.78 19.95 22.04
C LYS A 375 -11.02 20.58 21.42
N ILE A 376 -11.85 19.77 20.77
CA ILE A 376 -13.18 20.20 20.30
C ILE A 376 -14.17 19.83 21.39
N GLN A 377 -14.92 20.80 21.89
CA GLN A 377 -15.99 20.52 22.85
C GLN A 377 -17.06 19.67 22.17
N LYS A 378 -17.38 18.51 22.76
CA LYS A 378 -18.54 17.73 22.34
C LYS A 378 -19.78 18.57 22.63
N HIS A 379 -20.50 18.94 21.59
CA HIS A 379 -21.83 19.55 21.71
C HIS A 379 -22.89 18.48 21.93
#